data_d7bee000ce9fe3f014652fec5a851305
#
_entry.id   d7bee000ce9fe3f014652fec5a851305
#
_cell.length_a   1.000
_cell.length_b   1.000
_cell.length_c   1.000
_cell.angle_alpha   90.00
_cell.angle_beta   90.00
_cell.angle_gamma   90.00
#
_symmetry.space_group_name_H-M   'P 1'
#
loop_
_entity.id
_entity.type
_entity.pdbx_description
1 polymer ?
#
loop_
_entity_poly.entity_id
_entity_poly.type
_entity_poly.pdbx_seq_one_letter_code
_entity_poly.pdbx_strand_id
1 'polypeptide(L)'
;VYGKEQVAEADDGRAGNTIVPEAFYHSVKCSMAREEDFFLKAARPCHRVRVNVMKIQAFGTATSRVIRELEVKDGILCWKEAGLSLAVIFERYGKNGNISYGLVEGALKRPGAIATTWSHDSHSLLVLGTWERDMAVAQNRVVTLQGGYVAAEGGKVTAQALLPVGGIIYDGPVEEL
;
A
#
# COMPACT_ATOMS: atom_id res chain seq x y z
N VAL A 1 -28.59 -20.88 -33.20
CA VAL A 1 -27.82 -20.30 -34.30
C VAL A 1 -27.33 -18.97 -33.84
N TYR A 2 -26.10 -18.89 -33.35
CA TYR A 2 -25.47 -17.63 -32.94
C TYR A 2 -24.95 -16.95 -34.19
N GLY A 3 -25.42 -15.72 -34.46
CA GLY A 3 -24.95 -14.89 -35.54
C GLY A 3 -23.43 -14.65 -35.39
N LYS A 4 -22.73 -14.77 -36.52
CA LYS A 4 -21.34 -14.29 -36.60
C LYS A 4 -21.38 -12.77 -36.53
N GLU A 5 -21.17 -12.21 -35.33
CA GLU A 5 -20.77 -10.82 -35.25
C GLU A 5 -19.38 -10.71 -35.92
N GLN A 6 -19.28 -9.83 -36.89
CA GLN A 6 -18.00 -9.43 -37.44
C GLN A 6 -17.21 -8.83 -36.26
N VAL A 7 -16.17 -9.55 -35.83
CA VAL A 7 -15.13 -8.93 -35.03
C VAL A 7 -14.57 -7.82 -35.89
N ALA A 8 -14.77 -6.58 -35.52
CA ALA A 8 -14.11 -5.45 -36.15
C ALA A 8 -12.63 -5.78 -36.22
N GLU A 9 -12.04 -5.70 -37.40
CA GLU A 9 -10.59 -5.79 -37.55
C GLU A 9 -9.98 -4.79 -36.54
N ALA A 10 -9.15 -5.31 -35.65
CA ALA A 10 -8.39 -4.47 -34.76
C ALA A 10 -7.62 -3.51 -35.66
N ASP A 11 -7.88 -2.22 -35.49
CA ASP A 11 -7.08 -1.16 -36.06
C ASP A 11 -5.62 -1.51 -35.81
N ASP A 12 -4.77 -1.46 -36.83
CA ASP A 12 -3.38 -1.94 -36.81
C ASP A 12 -2.46 -1.08 -35.94
N GLY A 13 -2.90 -0.90 -34.67
CA GLY A 13 -2.03 -0.56 -33.55
C GLY A 13 -1.11 0.63 -33.72
N ARG A 14 -1.41 1.57 -34.58
CA ARG A 14 -0.91 2.94 -34.37
C ARG A 14 -1.71 3.52 -33.23
N ALA A 15 -1.26 3.19 -32.00
CA ALA A 15 -1.69 3.91 -30.82
C ALA A 15 -1.54 5.40 -31.15
N GLY A 16 -2.67 6.04 -31.48
CA GLY A 16 -2.69 7.50 -31.59
C GLY A 16 -2.08 7.98 -30.27
N ASN A 17 -1.15 8.92 -30.34
CA ASN A 17 -0.54 9.52 -29.14
C ASN A 17 -1.68 10.00 -28.24
N THR A 18 -2.14 9.14 -27.34
CA THR A 18 -3.12 9.50 -26.34
C THR A 18 -2.38 10.38 -25.36
N ILE A 19 -2.54 11.68 -25.49
CA ILE A 19 -1.93 12.66 -24.57
C ILE A 19 -2.66 12.49 -23.24
N VAL A 20 -1.98 11.88 -22.28
CA VAL A 20 -2.47 11.80 -20.90
C VAL A 20 -2.41 13.20 -20.29
N PRO A 21 -3.51 13.74 -19.73
CA PRO A 21 -3.48 15.05 -19.10
C PRO A 21 -2.46 15.07 -17.95
N GLU A 22 -1.69 16.15 -17.83
CA GLU A 22 -0.63 16.34 -16.81
C GLU A 22 -1.12 16.08 -15.38
N ALA A 23 -2.38 16.39 -15.08
CA ALA A 23 -2.97 16.14 -13.76
C ALA A 23 -2.93 14.66 -13.32
N PHE A 24 -2.84 13.71 -14.26
CA PHE A 24 -2.74 12.29 -13.93
C PHE A 24 -1.36 11.91 -13.40
N TYR A 25 -0.31 12.66 -13.74
CA TYR A 25 1.05 12.47 -13.23
C TYR A 25 1.25 13.05 -11.81
N HIS A 26 0.23 13.72 -11.26
CA HIS A 26 0.23 14.31 -9.92
C HIS A 26 -0.93 13.79 -9.07
N SER A 27 -1.08 12.47 -9.02
CA SER A 27 -2.23 11.83 -8.38
C SER A 27 -2.02 11.51 -6.89
N VAL A 28 -0.79 11.63 -6.37
CA VAL A 28 -0.48 11.35 -4.96
C VAL A 28 -0.26 12.66 -4.22
N LYS A 29 -1.25 13.07 -3.44
CA LYS A 29 -1.31 14.36 -2.75
C LYS A 29 -1.16 14.26 -1.23
N CYS A 30 -0.93 13.06 -0.69
CA CYS A 30 -0.64 12.90 0.73
C CYS A 30 0.78 13.38 1.06
N SER A 31 0.96 13.85 2.28
CA SER A 31 2.27 14.28 2.79
C SER A 31 3.21 13.10 2.95
N MET A 32 4.51 13.39 2.95
CA MET A 32 5.52 12.41 3.36
C MET A 32 5.33 12.05 4.83
N ALA A 33 5.44 10.76 5.12
CA ALA A 33 5.31 10.23 6.47
C ALA A 33 6.66 10.24 7.20
N ARG A 34 6.58 10.38 8.52
CA ARG A 34 7.70 10.16 9.44
C ARG A 34 7.52 8.80 10.11
N GLU A 35 8.56 8.29 10.73
CA GLU A 35 8.53 7.02 11.45
C GLU A 35 7.44 7.01 12.54
N GLU A 36 7.25 8.14 13.23
CA GLU A 36 6.24 8.29 14.30
C GLU A 36 4.80 8.20 13.80
N ASP A 37 4.56 8.42 12.52
CA ASP A 37 3.23 8.30 11.93
C ASP A 37 2.77 6.82 11.84
N PHE A 38 3.69 5.88 12.03
CA PHE A 38 3.42 4.44 12.09
C PHE A 38 3.36 3.89 13.52
N PHE A 39 3.48 4.73 14.55
CA PHE A 39 3.30 4.31 15.94
C PHE A 39 1.82 4.12 16.26
N LEU A 40 1.42 2.88 16.47
CA LEU A 40 0.04 2.57 16.83
C LEU A 40 -0.18 2.82 18.33
N LYS A 41 -0.85 3.92 18.65
CA LYS A 41 -1.07 4.37 20.02
C LYS A 41 -2.31 3.73 20.64
N ALA A 42 -2.24 3.40 21.92
CA ALA A 42 -3.39 2.98 22.71
C ALA A 42 -4.36 4.16 22.90
N ALA A 43 -5.65 3.91 22.73
CA ALA A 43 -6.69 4.94 22.88
C ALA A 43 -6.83 5.47 24.34
N ARG A 44 -6.33 4.72 25.31
CA ARG A 44 -6.32 5.08 26.74
C ARG A 44 -5.14 4.41 27.44
N PRO A 45 -4.68 4.93 28.58
CA PRO A 45 -3.60 4.30 29.35
C PRO A 45 -3.98 2.86 29.74
N CYS A 46 -3.13 1.90 29.39
CA CYS A 46 -3.29 0.48 29.73
C CYS A 46 -1.94 -0.23 29.55
N HIS A 47 -1.76 -1.40 30.19
CA HIS A 47 -0.58 -2.24 29.98
C HIS A 47 -0.79 -3.29 28.90
N ARG A 48 -2.06 -3.65 28.61
CA ARG A 48 -2.45 -4.60 27.59
C ARG A 48 -3.74 -4.17 26.93
N VAL A 49 -3.90 -4.53 25.66
CA VAL A 49 -5.08 -4.23 24.89
C VAL A 49 -5.45 -5.42 23.98
N ARG A 50 -6.74 -5.70 23.87
CA ARG A 50 -7.25 -6.67 22.90
C ARG A 50 -7.56 -5.95 21.60
N VAL A 51 -6.99 -6.45 20.51
CA VAL A 51 -7.12 -5.86 19.18
C VAL A 51 -7.68 -6.86 18.17
N ASN A 52 -8.39 -6.37 17.18
CA ASN A 52 -8.74 -7.15 16.01
C ASN A 52 -7.55 -7.20 15.06
N VAL A 53 -7.25 -8.39 14.58
CA VAL A 53 -6.17 -8.64 13.62
C VAL A 53 -6.78 -9.36 12.42
N MET A 54 -6.43 -8.93 11.23
CA MET A 54 -6.73 -9.62 9.98
C MET A 54 -5.69 -10.73 9.78
N LYS A 55 -6.14 -11.97 9.79
CA LYS A 55 -5.26 -13.12 9.52
C LYS A 55 -5.41 -13.54 8.07
N ILE A 56 -4.29 -13.55 7.35
CA ILE A 56 -4.22 -14.08 5.98
C ILE A 56 -4.17 -15.60 6.07
N GLN A 57 -5.03 -16.27 5.30
CA GLN A 57 -5.06 -17.73 5.24
C GLN A 57 -3.90 -18.26 4.39
N ALA A 58 -3.44 -19.46 4.69
CA ALA A 58 -2.34 -20.10 3.95
C ALA A 58 -2.68 -20.36 2.48
N PHE A 59 -3.96 -20.50 2.16
CA PHE A 59 -4.45 -20.77 0.81
C PHE A 59 -5.65 -19.90 0.48
N GLY A 60 -5.73 -19.48 -0.78
CA GLY A 60 -6.82 -18.64 -1.30
C GLY A 60 -6.64 -17.16 -0.95
N THR A 61 -7.68 -16.38 -1.22
CA THR A 61 -7.73 -14.93 -1.01
C THR A 61 -8.51 -14.53 0.25
N ALA A 62 -9.01 -15.51 1.00
CA ALA A 62 -9.81 -15.26 2.19
C ALA A 62 -8.95 -14.79 3.36
N THR A 63 -9.50 -13.89 4.15
CA THR A 63 -8.94 -13.47 5.43
C THR A 63 -9.92 -13.80 6.55
N SER A 64 -9.42 -13.94 7.77
CA SER A 64 -10.26 -14.11 8.94
C SER A 64 -9.92 -13.05 10.00
N ARG A 65 -10.94 -12.68 10.78
CA ARG A 65 -10.76 -11.83 11.95
C ARG A 65 -10.35 -12.70 13.14
N VAL A 66 -9.23 -12.38 13.75
CA VAL A 66 -8.78 -12.97 15.02
C VAL A 66 -8.57 -11.87 16.06
N ILE A 67 -8.63 -12.23 17.33
CA ILE A 67 -8.35 -11.32 18.44
C ILE A 67 -6.98 -11.67 19.00
N ARG A 68 -6.13 -10.65 19.19
CA ARG A 68 -4.83 -10.78 19.85
C ARG A 68 -4.80 -9.84 21.05
N GLU A 69 -4.13 -10.25 22.10
CA GLU A 69 -3.77 -9.37 23.22
C GLU A 69 -2.35 -8.89 23.03
N LEU A 70 -2.17 -7.59 23.03
CA LEU A 70 -0.86 -6.93 22.85
C LEU A 70 -0.46 -6.21 24.12
N GLU A 71 0.83 -6.22 24.42
CA GLU A 71 1.41 -5.33 25.41
C GLU A 71 1.39 -3.88 24.90
N VAL A 72 1.34 -2.95 25.84
CA VAL A 72 1.44 -1.50 25.57
C VAL A 72 2.60 -0.96 26.40
N LYS A 73 3.58 -0.37 25.73
CA LYS A 73 4.75 0.29 26.35
C LYS A 73 4.76 1.74 25.93
N ASP A 74 4.85 2.64 26.90
CA ASP A 74 4.83 4.10 26.68
C ASP A 74 3.66 4.58 25.80
N GLY A 75 2.50 3.92 25.95
CA GLY A 75 1.30 4.21 25.20
C GLY A 75 1.28 3.67 23.76
N ILE A 76 2.30 2.91 23.34
CA ILE A 76 2.44 2.32 22.00
C ILE A 76 2.20 0.80 22.08
N LEU A 77 1.43 0.28 21.12
CA LEU A 77 1.15 -1.15 21.00
C LEU A 77 2.39 -1.90 20.49
N CYS A 78 2.77 -2.96 21.20
CA CYS A 78 3.90 -3.83 20.86
C CYS A 78 3.49 -4.89 19.82
N TRP A 79 3.06 -4.46 18.64
CA TRP A 79 2.57 -5.35 17.59
C TRP A 79 3.71 -6.11 16.87
N LYS A 80 4.91 -5.53 16.81
CA LYS A 80 6.10 -6.17 16.21
C LYS A 80 6.53 -7.39 17.01
N GLU A 81 6.58 -7.27 18.32
CA GLU A 81 6.94 -8.35 19.25
C GLU A 81 5.93 -9.49 19.21
N ALA A 82 4.68 -9.19 18.82
CA ALA A 82 3.64 -10.19 18.57
C ALA A 82 3.73 -10.84 17.18
N GLY A 83 4.73 -10.51 16.36
CA GLY A 83 4.92 -11.08 15.03
C GLY A 83 3.89 -10.61 14.00
N LEU A 84 3.27 -9.44 14.23
CA LEU A 84 2.29 -8.87 13.33
C LEU A 84 2.95 -7.88 12.35
N SER A 85 2.26 -7.61 11.26
CA SER A 85 2.55 -6.49 10.36
C SER A 85 1.53 -5.38 10.57
N LEU A 86 1.94 -4.13 10.34
CA LEU A 86 1.06 -2.98 10.32
C LEU A 86 0.71 -2.63 8.88
N ALA A 87 -0.58 -2.54 8.57
CA ALA A 87 -1.10 -2.00 7.32
C ALA A 87 -1.63 -0.60 7.58
N VAL A 88 -1.21 0.36 6.77
CA VAL A 88 -1.65 1.76 6.86
C VAL A 88 -2.11 2.21 5.49
N ILE A 89 -3.30 2.80 5.44
CA ILE A 89 -3.88 3.35 4.21
C ILE A 89 -3.94 4.87 4.36
N PHE A 90 -3.27 5.56 3.45
CA PHE A 90 -3.31 7.01 3.33
C PHE A 90 -4.27 7.41 2.22
N GLU A 91 -5.22 8.28 2.53
CA GLU A 91 -6.01 8.94 1.50
C GLU A 91 -5.07 9.82 0.65
N ARG A 92 -4.89 9.45 -0.63
CA ARG A 92 -3.89 10.09 -1.49
C ARG A 92 -4.42 11.13 -2.46
N TYR A 93 -5.74 11.28 -2.56
CA TYR A 93 -6.37 12.19 -3.54
C TYR A 93 -6.48 13.63 -3.06
N GLY A 94 -6.07 13.90 -1.81
CA GLY A 94 -6.12 15.22 -1.20
C GLY A 94 -7.54 15.69 -0.83
N LYS A 95 -8.43 14.74 -0.53
CA LYS A 95 -9.81 15.04 -0.15
C LYS A 95 -9.97 15.35 1.34
N ASN A 96 -9.41 14.51 2.19
CA ASN A 96 -9.61 14.64 3.64
C ASN A 96 -8.35 14.29 4.47
N GLY A 97 -7.31 13.75 3.85
CA GLY A 97 -6.07 13.37 4.52
C GLY A 97 -6.21 12.23 5.53
N ASN A 98 -7.27 11.43 5.45
CA ASN A 98 -7.52 10.35 6.38
C ASN A 98 -6.43 9.28 6.31
N ILE A 99 -6.05 8.75 7.49
CA ILE A 99 -5.14 7.64 7.65
C ILE A 99 -5.87 6.55 8.43
N SER A 100 -5.82 5.32 7.93
CA SER A 100 -6.43 4.15 8.58
C SER A 100 -5.36 3.11 8.87
N TYR A 101 -5.48 2.46 10.04
CA TYR A 101 -4.51 1.48 10.53
C TYR A 101 -5.17 0.12 10.73
N GLY A 102 -4.45 -0.93 10.38
CA GLY A 102 -4.87 -2.31 10.60
C GLY A 102 -3.70 -3.21 10.94
N LEU A 103 -3.93 -4.17 11.82
CA LEU A 103 -2.93 -5.20 12.14
C LEU A 103 -3.20 -6.45 11.33
N VAL A 104 -2.14 -7.05 10.79
CA VAL A 104 -2.20 -8.19 9.89
C VAL A 104 -1.26 -9.29 10.38
N GLU A 105 -1.78 -10.52 10.41
CA GLU A 105 -1.01 -11.73 10.71
C GLU A 105 -0.75 -12.51 9.42
N GLY A 106 0.51 -12.87 9.18
CA GLY A 106 0.90 -13.70 8.03
C GLY A 106 1.15 -12.93 6.72
N ALA A 107 1.26 -11.59 6.76
CA ALA A 107 1.45 -10.77 5.56
C ALA A 107 2.90 -10.81 5.03
N LEU A 108 3.86 -10.54 5.88
CA LEU A 108 5.26 -10.48 5.50
C LEU A 108 6.06 -11.61 6.17
N LYS A 109 6.89 -12.29 5.38
CA LYS A 109 7.76 -13.38 5.85
C LYS A 109 9.15 -12.89 6.28
N ARG A 110 9.49 -11.64 5.94
CA ARG A 110 10.78 -11.01 6.23
C ARG A 110 10.55 -9.62 6.80
N PRO A 111 11.48 -9.09 7.59
CA PRO A 111 11.47 -7.67 7.97
C PRO A 111 11.47 -6.76 6.76
N GLY A 112 10.88 -5.58 6.87
CA GLY A 112 10.81 -4.60 5.81
C GLY A 112 9.41 -4.02 5.65
N ALA A 113 9.21 -3.31 4.53
CA ALA A 113 7.93 -2.73 4.15
C ALA A 113 7.71 -2.75 2.64
N ILE A 114 6.45 -2.75 2.25
CA ILE A 114 6.01 -2.48 0.88
C ILE A 114 5.01 -1.34 0.90
N ALA A 115 5.03 -0.51 -0.14
CA ALA A 115 4.04 0.54 -0.36
C ALA A 115 3.56 0.51 -1.80
N THR A 116 2.28 0.80 -2.02
CA THR A 116 1.70 0.84 -3.36
C THR A 116 0.48 1.74 -3.44
N THR A 117 0.30 2.38 -4.59
CA THR A 117 -0.93 3.06 -4.98
C THR A 117 -1.90 2.15 -5.74
N TRP A 118 -1.46 0.98 -6.15
CA TRP A 118 -2.30 -0.03 -6.79
C TRP A 118 -2.97 -0.92 -5.73
N SER A 119 -3.71 -0.29 -4.82
CA SER A 119 -4.43 -0.93 -3.72
C SER A 119 -5.90 -1.09 -4.10
N HIS A 120 -6.25 -2.26 -4.56
CA HIS A 120 -7.62 -2.62 -4.96
C HIS A 120 -8.56 -2.59 -3.74
N ASP A 121 -9.71 -1.96 -3.78
CA ASP A 121 -10.47 -1.26 -4.81
C ASP A 121 -10.28 0.27 -4.76
N SER A 122 -9.74 0.79 -3.64
CA SER A 122 -9.72 2.22 -3.35
C SER A 122 -8.64 2.97 -4.12
N HIS A 123 -7.57 2.27 -4.54
CA HIS A 123 -6.34 2.83 -5.07
C HIS A 123 -5.75 3.95 -4.19
N SER A 124 -6.03 3.92 -2.89
CA SER A 124 -5.33 4.72 -1.89
C SER A 124 -3.90 4.22 -1.71
N LEU A 125 -3.03 5.01 -1.09
CA LEU A 125 -1.67 4.57 -0.83
C LEU A 125 -1.67 3.60 0.36
N LEU A 126 -1.45 2.31 0.08
CA LEU A 126 -1.28 1.27 1.08
C LEU A 126 0.20 1.12 1.43
N VAL A 127 0.49 1.09 2.72
CA VAL A 127 1.81 0.72 3.27
C VAL A 127 1.63 -0.47 4.19
N LEU A 128 2.39 -1.52 3.98
CA LEU A 128 2.40 -2.72 4.81
C LEU A 128 3.83 -3.02 5.25
N GLY A 129 4.06 -3.12 6.55
CA GLY A 129 5.42 -3.29 7.04
C GLY A 129 5.52 -3.92 8.42
N THR A 130 6.76 -4.27 8.79
CA THR A 130 7.15 -4.80 10.11
C THR A 130 8.05 -3.82 10.87
N TRP A 131 8.51 -2.74 10.21
CA TRP A 131 9.35 -1.70 10.79
C TRP A 131 8.89 -0.32 10.32
N GLU A 132 8.65 0.58 11.24
CA GLU A 132 8.12 1.93 11.00
C GLU A 132 9.06 2.74 10.09
N ARG A 133 10.37 2.62 10.29
CA ARG A 133 11.38 3.26 9.46
C ARG A 133 11.27 2.84 8.00
N ASP A 134 11.15 1.54 7.74
CA ASP A 134 11.03 1.01 6.38
C ASP A 134 9.69 1.41 5.75
N MET A 135 8.63 1.48 6.58
CA MET A 135 7.32 1.95 6.15
C MET A 135 7.37 3.42 5.71
N ALA A 136 8.06 4.28 6.46
CA ALA A 136 8.25 5.69 6.10
C ALA A 136 9.06 5.82 4.80
N VAL A 137 10.14 5.05 4.65
CA VAL A 137 10.96 5.04 3.42
C VAL A 137 10.14 4.61 2.21
N ALA A 138 9.38 3.52 2.32
CA ALA A 138 8.55 3.01 1.22
C ALA A 138 7.43 4.00 0.85
N GLN A 139 6.71 4.55 1.83
CA GLN A 139 5.66 5.54 1.63
C GLN A 139 6.22 6.79 0.93
N ASN A 140 7.29 7.36 1.45
CA ASN A 140 7.91 8.58 0.92
C ASN A 140 8.40 8.38 -0.52
N ARG A 141 8.91 7.18 -0.83
CA ARG A 141 9.33 6.89 -2.19
C ARG A 141 8.15 6.82 -3.15
N VAL A 142 7.02 6.20 -2.77
CA VAL A 142 5.79 6.18 -3.59
C VAL A 142 5.25 7.60 -3.82
N VAL A 143 5.27 8.47 -2.79
CA VAL A 143 4.88 9.88 -2.93
C VAL A 143 5.76 10.60 -3.93
N THR A 144 7.09 10.40 -3.85
CA THR A 144 8.05 11.00 -4.80
C THR A 144 7.83 10.52 -6.23
N LEU A 145 7.53 9.22 -6.41
CA LEU A 145 7.28 8.62 -7.73
C LEU A 145 5.90 8.96 -8.30
N GLN A 146 5.01 9.56 -7.49
CA GLN A 146 3.61 9.80 -7.84
C GLN A 146 2.81 8.53 -8.13
N GLY A 147 3.30 7.38 -7.65
CA GLY A 147 2.62 6.09 -7.71
C GLY A 147 3.54 4.95 -8.06
N GLY A 148 3.06 3.73 -7.81
CA GLY A 148 3.79 2.51 -8.09
C GLY A 148 3.85 1.52 -6.94
N TYR A 149 4.83 0.64 -7.02
CA TYR A 149 5.20 -0.31 -5.98
C TYR A 149 6.60 0.00 -5.48
N VAL A 150 6.79 -0.02 -4.18
CA VAL A 150 8.10 0.16 -3.54
C VAL A 150 8.26 -0.87 -2.45
N ALA A 151 9.42 -1.52 -2.41
CA ALA A 151 9.88 -2.32 -1.28
C ALA A 151 11.04 -1.62 -0.58
N ALA A 152 11.07 -1.67 0.75
CA ALA A 152 12.14 -1.11 1.57
C ALA A 152 12.54 -2.08 2.68
N GLU A 153 13.85 -2.16 2.96
CA GLU A 153 14.44 -2.94 4.03
C GLU A 153 15.68 -2.23 4.57
N GLY A 154 15.84 -2.21 5.90
CA GLY A 154 16.99 -1.60 6.55
C GLY A 154 17.13 -0.10 6.31
N GLY A 155 16.01 0.62 6.12
CA GLY A 155 15.97 2.05 5.86
C GLY A 155 16.33 2.45 4.43
N LYS A 156 16.29 1.52 3.48
CA LYS A 156 16.62 1.76 2.07
C LYS A 156 15.57 1.13 1.15
N VAL A 157 15.32 1.78 0.02
CA VAL A 157 14.53 1.18 -1.07
C VAL A 157 15.32 0.03 -1.69
N THR A 158 14.71 -1.15 -1.78
CA THR A 158 15.33 -2.35 -2.33
C THR A 158 14.78 -2.72 -3.71
N ALA A 159 13.53 -2.35 -3.99
CA ALA A 159 12.92 -2.52 -5.31
C ALA A 159 11.83 -1.46 -5.52
N GLN A 160 11.56 -1.13 -6.76
CA GLN A 160 10.46 -0.25 -7.12
C GLN A 160 9.97 -0.54 -8.54
N ALA A 161 8.68 -0.32 -8.78
CA ALA A 161 8.07 -0.27 -10.10
C ALA A 161 7.21 1.00 -10.19
N LEU A 162 7.45 1.81 -11.22
CA LEU A 162 6.79 3.10 -11.40
C LEU A 162 5.42 2.92 -12.06
N LEU A 163 4.41 3.60 -11.55
CA LEU A 163 3.08 3.69 -12.15
C LEU A 163 2.64 5.17 -12.17
N PRO A 164 3.19 5.99 -13.08
CA PRO A 164 3.07 7.44 -12.98
C PRO A 164 1.67 7.95 -13.34
N VAL A 165 0.95 7.26 -14.22
CA VAL A 165 -0.35 7.71 -14.70
C VAL A 165 -1.45 7.29 -13.72
N GLY A 166 -2.00 8.27 -13.03
CA GLY A 166 -3.01 8.06 -12.00
C GLY A 166 -2.54 7.25 -10.79
N GLY A 167 -1.24 6.96 -10.71
CA GLY A 167 -0.66 6.08 -9.70
C GLY A 167 -0.94 4.59 -9.91
N ILE A 168 -1.44 4.19 -11.08
CA ILE A 168 -1.91 2.81 -11.34
C ILE A 168 -1.54 2.27 -12.73
N ILE A 169 -1.06 3.11 -13.63
CA ILE A 169 -0.71 2.73 -15.01
C ILE A 169 0.73 3.13 -15.29
N TYR A 170 1.46 2.23 -15.95
CA TYR A 170 2.74 2.51 -16.56
C TYR A 170 2.54 2.94 -18.02
N ASP A 171 3.20 3.99 -18.43
CA ASP A 171 3.07 4.60 -19.77
C ASP A 171 4.31 4.39 -20.66
N GLY A 172 5.29 3.65 -20.18
CA GLY A 172 6.47 3.25 -20.93
C GLY A 172 6.37 1.86 -21.57
N PRO A 173 7.44 1.42 -22.25
CA PRO A 173 7.53 0.06 -22.79
C PRO A 173 7.44 -0.99 -21.68
N VAL A 174 6.72 -2.09 -21.95
CA VAL A 174 6.53 -3.17 -20.96
C VAL A 174 7.84 -3.83 -20.55
N GLU A 175 8.84 -3.79 -21.41
CA GLU A 175 10.17 -4.35 -21.20
C GLU A 175 10.97 -3.60 -20.12
N GLU A 176 10.55 -2.38 -19.77
CA GLU A 176 11.19 -1.52 -18.76
C GLU A 176 10.50 -1.59 -17.38
N LEU A 177 9.36 -2.28 -17.30
CA LEU A 177 8.60 -2.47 -16.07
C LEU A 177 9.09 -3.69 -15.30
#